data_15eebd323c64ebf23b81d6c7c26d4c28
#
_entry.id   15eebd323c64ebf23b81d6c7c26d4c28
#
_cell.length_a   1.000
_cell.length_b   1.000
_cell.length_c   1.000
_cell.angle_alpha   90.00
_cell.angle_beta   90.00
_cell.angle_gamma   90.00
#
_symmetry.space_group_name_H-M   'P 1'
#
loop_
_entity.id
_entity.type
_entity.pdbx_description
1 polymer ?
#
loop_
_entity_poly.entity_id
_entity_poly.type
_entity_poly.pdbx_seq_one_letter_code
_entity_poly.pdbx_strand_id
1 'polypeptide(L)'
;MIKEFCAENFTKIPQAIQKGANRIELCDNLAVGGTTPSTGVIEEVLAYAGEHSVPVMTIIRPRGGNFVYNDIELKIMHTDLIEAKKL
;
A
#
# COMPACT_ATOMS: atom_id res chain seq x y z
N MET A 1 17.69 -12.65 -2.24
CA MET A 1 16.30 -13.03 -2.60
C MET A 1 15.34 -11.98 -2.09
N ILE A 2 14.35 -11.59 -2.93
CA ILE A 2 13.30 -10.65 -2.50
C ILE A 2 12.18 -11.45 -1.85
N LYS A 3 11.87 -11.09 -0.61
CA LYS A 3 10.74 -11.65 0.15
C LYS A 3 9.70 -10.55 0.34
N GLU A 4 8.72 -10.54 -0.54
CA GLU A 4 7.65 -9.54 -0.50
C GLU A 4 6.50 -10.02 0.35
N PHE A 5 5.96 -9.12 1.16
CA PHE A 5 4.77 -9.36 1.95
C PHE A 5 3.65 -8.41 1.51
N CYS A 6 2.52 -8.97 1.11
CA CYS A 6 1.29 -8.24 0.82
C CYS A 6 0.59 -7.93 2.13
N ALA A 7 0.56 -6.68 2.51
CA ALA A 7 -0.01 -6.25 3.79
C ALA A 7 -1.30 -5.47 3.59
N GLU A 8 -2.33 -5.89 4.30
CA GLU A 8 -3.52 -5.08 4.47
C GLU A 8 -3.37 -4.30 5.76
N ASN A 9 -3.27 -2.97 5.65
CA ASN A 9 -3.11 -2.11 6.81
C ASN A 9 -1.73 -2.31 7.48
N PHE A 10 -1.57 -1.78 8.70
CA PHE A 10 -0.29 -1.78 9.41
C PHE A 10 -0.05 -3.03 10.26
N THR A 11 -1.10 -3.66 10.74
CA THR A 11 -1.08 -4.59 11.88
C THR A 11 -0.02 -5.69 11.79
N LYS A 12 0.15 -6.32 10.62
CA LYS A 12 1.08 -7.44 10.47
C LYS A 12 2.46 -7.06 9.93
N ILE A 13 2.68 -5.79 9.64
CA ILE A 13 3.94 -5.35 9.02
C ILE A 13 5.15 -5.54 9.94
N PRO A 14 5.10 -5.16 11.24
CA PRO A 14 6.24 -5.41 12.12
C PRO A 14 6.63 -6.88 12.17
N GLN A 15 5.65 -7.76 12.28
CA GLN A 15 5.90 -9.20 12.33
C GLN A 15 6.50 -9.72 11.02
N ALA A 16 5.99 -9.27 9.88
CA ALA A 16 6.50 -9.67 8.57
C ALA A 16 7.97 -9.25 8.40
N ILE A 17 8.31 -8.04 8.78
CA ILE A 17 9.70 -7.55 8.69
C ILE A 17 10.61 -8.34 9.61
N GLN A 18 10.18 -8.64 10.83
CA GLN A 18 10.95 -9.49 11.76
C GLN A 18 11.21 -10.87 11.19
N LYS A 19 10.29 -11.40 10.38
CA LYS A 19 10.43 -12.72 9.74
C LYS A 19 11.20 -12.68 8.43
N GLY A 20 11.74 -11.52 8.05
CA GLY A 20 12.62 -11.40 6.90
C GLY A 20 11.99 -10.81 5.64
N ALA A 21 10.79 -10.28 5.71
CA ALA A 21 10.23 -9.54 4.59
C ALA A 21 11.12 -8.33 4.29
N ASN A 22 11.54 -8.18 3.06
CA ASN A 22 12.41 -7.08 2.65
C ASN A 22 11.77 -6.17 1.60
N ARG A 23 10.50 -6.36 1.33
CA ARG A 23 9.66 -5.48 0.52
C ARG A 23 8.22 -5.64 0.96
N ILE A 24 7.49 -4.54 1.07
CA ILE A 24 6.08 -4.53 1.45
C ILE A 24 5.26 -4.04 0.26
N GLU A 25 4.20 -4.77 -0.07
CA GLU A 25 3.14 -4.29 -0.95
C GLU A 25 1.95 -3.93 -0.06
N LEU A 26 1.67 -2.63 0.06
CA LEU A 26 0.67 -2.11 0.97
C LEU A 26 -0.65 -1.86 0.26
N CYS A 27 -1.73 -2.38 0.82
CA CYS A 27 -3.07 -2.18 0.30
C CYS A 27 -4.09 -2.14 1.42
N ASP A 28 -5.34 -1.88 1.06
CA ASP A 28 -6.51 -2.10 1.88
C ASP A 28 -7.41 -3.12 1.15
N ASN A 29 -8.42 -3.65 1.80
CA ASN A 29 -9.43 -4.53 1.18
C ASN A 29 -8.85 -5.68 0.36
N LEU A 30 -8.00 -6.51 0.96
CA LEU A 30 -7.45 -7.69 0.29
C LEU A 30 -8.53 -8.64 -0.24
N ALA A 31 -9.70 -8.69 0.40
CA ALA A 31 -10.81 -9.54 -0.02
C ALA A 31 -11.29 -9.24 -1.44
N VAL A 32 -11.07 -8.03 -1.95
CA VAL A 32 -11.43 -7.64 -3.32
C VAL A 32 -10.17 -7.42 -4.18
N GLY A 33 -9.04 -7.96 -3.77
CA GLY A 33 -7.78 -7.86 -4.51
C GLY A 33 -6.93 -6.65 -4.18
N GLY A 34 -7.33 -5.86 -3.19
CA GLY A 34 -6.60 -4.69 -2.74
C GLY A 34 -7.11 -3.38 -3.34
N THR A 35 -7.20 -2.36 -2.51
CA THR A 35 -7.51 -0.99 -2.90
C THR A 35 -6.52 -0.03 -2.26
N THR A 36 -6.58 1.25 -2.61
CA THR A 36 -5.67 2.26 -2.06
C THR A 36 -5.85 2.38 -0.55
N PRO A 37 -4.77 2.26 0.23
CA PRO A 37 -4.85 2.48 1.68
C PRO A 37 -5.03 3.96 2.02
N SER A 38 -5.47 4.25 3.24
CA SER A 38 -5.61 5.62 3.70
C SER A 38 -4.24 6.30 3.85
N THR A 39 -4.22 7.63 3.79
CA THR A 39 -3.02 8.42 3.98
C THR A 39 -2.38 8.13 5.34
N GLY A 40 -3.19 8.02 6.40
CA GLY A 40 -2.68 7.71 7.74
C GLY A 40 -1.99 6.37 7.81
N VAL A 41 -2.55 5.34 7.17
CA VAL A 41 -1.91 4.02 7.12
C VAL A 41 -0.59 4.11 6.37
N ILE A 42 -0.56 4.79 5.23
CA ILE A 42 0.67 4.94 4.45
C ILE A 42 1.76 5.61 5.29
N GLU A 43 1.43 6.69 5.99
CA GLU A 43 2.39 7.41 6.85
C GLU A 43 3.01 6.49 7.90
N GLU A 44 2.18 5.74 8.63
CA GLU A 44 2.67 4.86 9.68
C GLU A 44 3.52 3.72 9.14
N VAL A 45 3.10 3.15 8.02
CA VAL A 45 3.85 2.05 7.38
C VAL A 45 5.20 2.55 6.88
N LEU A 46 5.24 3.72 6.23
CA LEU A 46 6.49 4.28 5.73
C LEU A 46 7.45 4.61 6.85
N ALA A 47 6.94 5.13 7.98
CA ALA A 47 7.79 5.43 9.14
C ALA A 47 8.43 4.15 9.69
N TYR A 48 7.64 3.11 9.90
CA TYR A 48 8.15 1.85 10.45
C TYR A 48 9.10 1.15 9.47
N ALA A 49 8.67 0.98 8.22
CA ALA A 49 9.48 0.29 7.21
C ALA A 49 10.77 1.04 6.92
N GLY A 50 10.74 2.37 6.92
CA GLY A 50 11.91 3.20 6.73
C GLY A 50 12.96 2.99 7.81
N GLU A 51 12.55 2.81 9.06
CA GLU A 51 13.47 2.51 10.16
C GLU A 51 14.19 1.18 9.95
N HIS A 52 13.61 0.27 9.20
CA HIS A 52 14.17 -1.06 8.93
C HIS A 52 14.74 -1.18 7.50
N SER A 53 14.79 -0.07 6.78
CA SER A 53 15.29 -0.01 5.39
C SER A 53 14.52 -0.96 4.45
N VAL A 54 13.21 -1.07 4.65
CA VAL A 54 12.34 -1.91 3.83
C VAL A 54 11.50 -1.02 2.90
N PRO A 55 11.63 -1.18 1.57
CA PRO A 55 10.82 -0.40 0.63
C PRO A 55 9.35 -0.83 0.66
N VAL A 56 8.48 0.14 0.41
CA VAL A 56 7.03 -0.05 0.40
C VAL A 56 6.47 0.33 -0.97
N MET A 57 5.73 -0.60 -1.57
CA MET A 57 4.98 -0.37 -2.80
C MET A 57 3.51 -0.19 -2.41
N THR A 58 2.94 0.96 -2.72
CA THR A 58 1.55 1.26 -2.35
C THR A 58 0.64 1.07 -3.55
N ILE A 59 -0.46 0.31 -3.37
CA ILE A 59 -1.44 0.09 -4.42
C ILE A 59 -2.29 1.35 -4.60
N ILE A 60 -2.46 1.77 -5.85
CA ILE A 60 -3.40 2.84 -6.21
C ILE A 60 -4.53 2.19 -7.00
N ARG A 61 -5.64 1.92 -6.33
CA ARG A 61 -6.81 1.29 -6.91
C ARG A 61 -8.06 1.81 -6.20
N PRO A 62 -8.96 2.54 -6.92
CA PRO A 62 -10.05 3.28 -6.25
C PRO A 62 -11.18 2.39 -5.74
N ARG A 63 -11.31 1.17 -6.27
CA ARG A 63 -12.39 0.25 -5.89
C ARG A 63 -12.07 -1.16 -6.33
N GLY A 64 -12.79 -2.13 -5.77
CA GLY A 64 -12.77 -3.52 -6.27
C GLY A 64 -13.44 -3.64 -7.64
N GLY A 65 -13.58 -4.87 -8.12
CA GLY A 65 -14.17 -5.15 -9.43
C GLY A 65 -13.15 -5.09 -10.56
N ASN A 66 -13.62 -4.74 -11.77
CA ASN A 66 -12.74 -4.72 -12.95
C ASN A 66 -11.75 -3.55 -12.91
N PHE A 67 -10.83 -3.53 -13.85
CA PHE A 67 -9.79 -2.50 -13.97
C PHE A 67 -10.10 -1.46 -15.04
N VAL A 68 -11.36 -1.36 -15.47
CA VAL A 68 -11.81 -0.34 -16.42
C VAL A 68 -12.39 0.82 -15.62
N TYR A 69 -11.69 1.95 -15.61
CA TYR A 69 -12.02 3.09 -14.77
C TYR A 69 -12.62 4.21 -15.59
N ASN A 70 -13.64 4.89 -15.03
CA ASN A 70 -14.22 6.07 -15.63
C ASN A 70 -13.36 7.33 -15.33
N ASP A 71 -13.75 8.47 -15.89
CA ASP A 71 -12.97 9.71 -15.75
C ASP A 71 -12.85 10.18 -14.30
N ILE A 72 -13.90 10.01 -13.50
CA ILE A 72 -13.87 10.39 -12.08
C ILE A 72 -12.92 9.47 -11.31
N GLU A 73 -12.96 8.17 -11.59
CA GLU A 73 -12.07 7.22 -10.94
C GLU A 73 -10.61 7.48 -11.29
N LEU A 74 -10.33 7.86 -12.53
CA LEU A 74 -8.97 8.24 -12.93
C LEU A 74 -8.49 9.49 -12.20
N LYS A 75 -9.37 10.46 -11.95
CA LYS A 75 -9.03 11.63 -11.13
C LYS A 75 -8.73 11.25 -9.68
N ILE A 76 -9.51 10.34 -9.11
CA ILE A 76 -9.29 9.83 -7.76
C ILE A 76 -7.90 9.18 -7.69
N MET A 77 -7.58 8.31 -8.64
CA MET A 77 -6.29 7.62 -8.68
C MET A 77 -5.13 8.61 -8.79
N HIS A 78 -5.28 9.64 -9.61
CA HIS A 78 -4.25 10.67 -9.79
C HIS A 78 -4.00 11.43 -8.49
N THR A 79 -5.07 11.82 -7.80
CA THR A 79 -4.96 12.52 -6.51
C THR A 79 -4.30 11.63 -5.47
N ASP A 80 -4.73 10.36 -5.38
CA ASP A 80 -4.15 9.41 -4.43
C ASP A 80 -2.67 9.19 -4.69
N LEU A 81 -2.28 9.08 -5.96
CA LEU A 81 -0.87 8.92 -6.33
C LEU A 81 -0.03 10.12 -5.89
N ILE A 82 -0.53 11.33 -6.14
CA ILE A 82 0.18 12.56 -5.75
C ILE A 82 0.31 12.63 -4.23
N GLU A 83 -0.76 12.35 -3.49
CA GLU A 83 -0.72 12.37 -2.03
C GLU A 83 0.26 11.32 -1.48
N ALA A 84 0.27 10.12 -2.05
CA ALA A 84 1.21 9.08 -1.64
C ALA A 84 2.67 9.50 -1.86
N LYS A 85 2.95 10.21 -2.95
CA LYS A 85 4.31 10.70 -3.25
C LYS A 85 4.80 11.76 -2.29
N LYS A 86 3.90 12.48 -1.62
CA LYS A 86 4.28 13.50 -0.63
C LYS A 86 4.72 12.90 0.69
N LEU A 87 4.45 11.65 0.91
CA LEU A 87 4.76 10.93 2.13
C LEU A 87 6.11 10.19 2.02
#